data_cbe1cd391342c306cfa052d85de96282
#
_entry.id   cbe1cd391342c306cfa052d85de96282
#
_cell.length_a   1.000
_cell.length_b   1.000
_cell.length_c   1.000
_cell.angle_alpha   90.00
_cell.angle_beta   90.00
_cell.angle_gamma   90.00
#
_symmetry.space_group_name_H-M   'P 1'
#
loop_
_entity.id
_entity.type
_entity.pdbx_description
1 polymer ?
#
loop_
_entity_poly.entity_id
_entity_poly.type
_entity_poly.pdbx_seq_one_letter_code
_entity_poly.pdbx_strand_id
1 'polypeptide(L)'
;MIEKRSLKVLRATNRKYAKLHKLYNPHDLIILQNPRFEKIFDKLDKSLKIHGMIHPLLVTDEKTYWGKFWPLDDYGNKKPGIGVVTGNQRAVFARVEGYDRVECIFVNKDETMIYNKEFHMKSRDYPDEKSPKNTGPGNVDHGW
;
A
#
# COMPACT_ATOMS: atom_id res chain seq x y z
N MET A 1 22.51 22.72 -19.92
CA MET A 1 22.73 21.39 -19.49
C MET A 1 21.74 20.97 -18.47
N ILE A 2 21.25 19.76 -18.56
CA ILE A 2 20.27 19.29 -17.64
C ILE A 2 20.95 18.55 -16.52
N GLU A 3 20.61 18.96 -15.32
CA GLU A 3 21.17 18.33 -14.17
C GLU A 3 20.38 17.09 -13.81
N LYS A 4 21.06 15.99 -13.66
CA LYS A 4 20.39 14.78 -13.28
C LYS A 4 20.13 14.77 -11.81
N ARG A 5 18.91 14.51 -11.45
CA ARG A 5 18.52 14.42 -10.06
C ARG A 5 18.44 12.95 -9.67
N SER A 6 18.92 12.62 -8.50
CA SER A 6 18.77 11.26 -7.98
C SER A 6 17.30 10.97 -7.75
N LEU A 7 16.91 9.74 -8.01
CA LEU A 7 15.54 9.31 -7.71
C LEU A 7 15.32 9.27 -6.21
N LYS A 8 14.16 9.76 -5.81
CA LYS A 8 13.75 9.68 -4.41
C LYS A 8 12.96 8.38 -4.23
N VAL A 9 13.52 7.45 -3.50
CA VAL A 9 12.95 6.11 -3.37
C VAL A 9 12.54 5.84 -1.95
N LEU A 10 11.30 5.40 -1.77
CA LEU A 10 10.81 5.00 -0.45
C LEU A 10 11.00 3.51 -0.30
N ARG A 11 11.97 3.13 0.53
CA ARG A 11 12.28 1.73 0.74
C ARG A 11 11.76 1.25 2.07
N ALA A 12 11.45 -0.03 2.13
CA ALA A 12 11.03 -0.64 3.38
C ALA A 12 12.27 -0.97 4.20
N THR A 13 12.21 -0.72 5.50
CA THR A 13 13.32 -1.06 6.37
C THR A 13 13.37 -2.57 6.62
N ASN A 14 12.22 -3.25 6.57
CA ASN A 14 12.21 -4.70 6.67
C ASN A 14 12.71 -5.28 5.34
N ARG A 15 13.87 -5.92 5.38
CA ARG A 15 14.52 -6.45 4.18
C ARG A 15 14.34 -7.95 4.00
N LYS A 16 13.46 -8.57 4.79
CA LYS A 16 13.33 -10.02 4.77
C LYS A 16 13.05 -10.57 3.38
N TYR A 17 12.20 -9.91 2.63
CA TYR A 17 11.85 -10.35 1.29
C TYR A 17 12.37 -9.40 0.23
N ALA A 18 13.53 -8.81 0.50
CA ALA A 18 14.05 -7.77 -0.40
C ALA A 18 14.21 -8.23 -1.85
N LYS A 19 14.48 -9.50 -2.05
CA LYS A 19 14.64 -10.03 -3.42
C LYS A 19 13.34 -9.98 -4.21
N LEU A 20 12.21 -9.92 -3.52
CA LEU A 20 10.91 -9.86 -4.16
C LEU A 20 10.43 -8.43 -4.34
N HIS A 21 11.13 -7.48 -3.75
CA HIS A 21 10.70 -6.08 -3.83
C HIS A 21 10.89 -5.55 -5.25
N LYS A 22 9.86 -4.85 -5.72
CA LYS A 22 9.92 -4.16 -7.00
C LYS A 22 9.63 -2.70 -6.74
N LEU A 23 10.16 -1.85 -7.59
CA LEU A 23 9.97 -0.42 -7.45
C LEU A 23 8.92 0.06 -8.44
N TYR A 24 7.91 0.76 -7.93
CA TYR A 24 6.86 1.32 -8.75
C TYR A 24 6.79 2.82 -8.50
N ASN A 25 6.42 3.55 -9.53
CA ASN A 25 6.12 4.97 -9.38
C ASN A 25 4.80 5.09 -8.64
N PRO A 26 4.77 5.72 -7.46
CA PRO A 26 3.54 5.78 -6.68
C PRO A 26 2.39 6.47 -7.40
N HIS A 27 2.69 7.36 -8.36
CA HIS A 27 1.64 8.01 -9.13
C HIS A 27 0.97 7.07 -10.12
N ASP A 28 1.64 5.97 -10.46
CA ASP A 28 1.08 4.98 -11.38
C ASP A 28 0.29 3.89 -10.66
N LEU A 29 0.34 3.85 -9.35
CA LEU A 29 -0.39 2.84 -8.59
C LEU A 29 -1.85 3.23 -8.46
N ILE A 30 -2.74 2.25 -8.62
CA ILE A 30 -4.16 2.46 -8.42
C ILE A 30 -4.45 2.33 -6.94
N ILE A 31 -5.10 3.34 -6.37
CA ILE A 31 -5.48 3.31 -4.97
C ILE A 31 -6.83 2.63 -4.86
N LEU A 32 -6.83 1.41 -4.34
CA LEU A 32 -8.05 0.59 -4.30
C LEU A 32 -8.97 0.94 -3.15
N GLN A 33 -8.43 1.57 -2.10
CA GLN A 33 -9.25 2.03 -0.98
C GLN A 33 -8.90 3.46 -0.68
N ASN A 34 -9.90 4.30 -0.57
CA ASN A 34 -9.65 5.69 -0.24
C ASN A 34 -9.32 5.82 1.24
N PRO A 35 -8.23 6.48 1.57
CA PRO A 35 -7.97 6.80 2.97
C PRO A 35 -9.05 7.78 3.43
N ARG A 36 -9.77 7.42 4.46
CA ARG A 36 -10.89 8.22 4.89
C ARG A 36 -10.74 8.83 6.25
N PHE A 37 -9.76 8.40 7.00
CA PHE A 37 -9.68 8.82 8.39
C PHE A 37 -8.52 9.77 8.54
N GLU A 38 -8.82 11.03 8.50
CA GLU A 38 -7.79 12.06 8.53
C GLU A 38 -6.86 11.90 9.72
N LYS A 39 -7.43 11.57 10.86
CA LYS A 39 -6.59 11.42 12.05
C LYS A 39 -5.62 10.27 11.92
N ILE A 40 -6.08 9.17 11.36
CA ILE A 40 -5.22 8.03 11.17
C ILE A 40 -4.16 8.35 10.13
N PHE A 41 -4.55 9.06 9.09
CA PHE A 41 -3.62 9.45 8.05
C PHE A 41 -2.54 10.37 8.62
N ASP A 42 -2.90 11.30 9.47
CA ASP A 42 -1.92 12.19 10.08
C ASP A 42 -0.93 11.43 10.94
N LYS A 43 -1.41 10.47 11.71
CA LYS A 43 -0.52 9.66 12.54
C LYS A 43 0.43 8.85 11.70
N LEU A 44 -0.08 8.26 10.64
CA LEU A 44 0.75 7.48 9.73
C LEU A 44 1.77 8.37 9.05
N ASP A 45 1.36 9.55 8.63
CA ASP A 45 2.24 10.50 7.98
C ASP A 45 3.40 10.86 8.90
N LYS A 46 3.12 11.18 10.14
CA LYS A 46 4.16 11.51 11.10
C LYS A 46 5.09 10.34 11.34
N SER A 47 4.53 9.15 11.48
CA SER A 47 5.33 7.96 11.71
C SER A 47 6.25 7.70 10.52
N LEU A 48 5.73 7.85 9.32
CA LEU A 48 6.54 7.63 8.12
C LEU A 48 7.66 8.65 7.99
N LYS A 49 7.41 9.89 8.38
CA LYS A 49 8.45 10.91 8.32
C LYS A 49 9.55 10.65 9.34
N ILE A 50 9.20 10.10 10.49
CA ILE A 50 10.17 9.85 11.53
C ILE A 50 10.88 8.53 11.34
N HIS A 51 10.14 7.48 11.06
CA HIS A 51 10.67 6.11 11.07
C HIS A 51 10.83 5.49 9.70
N GLY A 52 10.28 6.14 8.67
CA GLY A 52 10.28 5.55 7.34
C GLY A 52 9.25 4.44 7.22
N MET A 53 9.21 3.83 6.06
CA MET A 53 8.28 2.74 5.79
C MET A 53 8.90 1.44 6.28
N ILE A 54 8.18 0.72 7.14
CA ILE A 54 8.71 -0.50 7.69
C ILE A 54 8.57 -1.67 6.74
N HIS A 55 7.38 -1.88 6.21
CA HIS A 55 7.10 -3.00 5.31
C HIS A 55 6.79 -2.48 3.92
N PRO A 56 7.10 -3.26 2.86
CA PRO A 56 6.75 -2.84 1.51
C PRO A 56 5.24 -2.83 1.32
N LEU A 57 4.80 -2.10 0.31
CA LEU A 57 3.39 -2.16 -0.07
C LEU A 57 3.12 -3.51 -0.72
N LEU A 58 1.89 -3.99 -0.63
CA LEU A 58 1.49 -5.18 -1.36
C LEU A 58 0.61 -4.74 -2.53
N VAL A 59 0.97 -5.19 -3.72
CA VAL A 59 0.30 -4.76 -4.95
C VAL A 59 -0.08 -5.96 -5.79
N THR A 60 -1.02 -5.76 -6.71
CA THR A 60 -1.40 -6.81 -7.65
C THR A 60 -1.92 -6.14 -8.92
N ASP A 61 -2.18 -6.92 -9.96
CA ASP A 61 -2.70 -6.34 -11.19
C ASP A 61 -4.18 -6.66 -11.35
N GLU A 62 -4.79 -6.13 -12.41
CA GLU A 62 -6.22 -6.28 -12.62
C GLU A 62 -6.62 -7.72 -12.88
N LYS A 63 -5.71 -8.52 -13.39
CA LYS A 63 -6.02 -9.92 -13.69
C LYS A 63 -5.98 -10.81 -12.46
N THR A 64 -5.14 -10.45 -11.52
CA THR A 64 -4.91 -11.26 -10.33
C THR A 64 -5.82 -10.86 -9.18
N TYR A 65 -6.29 -9.62 -9.20
CA TYR A 65 -7.07 -9.09 -8.09
C TYR A 65 -8.37 -9.90 -7.88
N TRP A 66 -8.62 -10.21 -6.63
CA TRP A 66 -9.73 -11.10 -6.25
C TRP A 66 -10.93 -10.36 -5.66
N GLY A 67 -10.80 -9.06 -5.44
CA GLY A 67 -11.85 -8.28 -4.80
C GLY A 67 -12.77 -7.61 -5.79
N LYS A 68 -13.62 -6.72 -5.27
CA LYS A 68 -14.65 -6.10 -6.07
C LYS A 68 -14.39 -4.62 -6.34
N PHE A 69 -13.31 -4.09 -5.81
CA PHE A 69 -13.12 -2.63 -5.83
C PHE A 69 -12.18 -2.16 -6.92
N TRP A 70 -11.85 -3.00 -7.88
CA TRP A 70 -10.99 -2.56 -8.97
C TRP A 70 -11.76 -1.57 -9.85
N PRO A 71 -11.15 -0.43 -10.19
CA PRO A 71 -11.85 0.55 -11.04
C PRO A 71 -12.11 -0.01 -12.43
N LEU A 72 -13.25 0.39 -12.98
CA LEU A 72 -13.68 -0.07 -14.30
C LEU A 72 -13.61 1.09 -15.27
N ASP A 73 -13.39 0.75 -16.54
CA ASP A 73 -13.46 1.76 -17.60
C ASP A 73 -14.91 1.97 -18.01
N ASP A 74 -15.13 2.79 -19.03
CA ASP A 74 -16.47 3.13 -19.46
C ASP A 74 -17.24 1.94 -20.03
N TYR A 75 -16.54 0.87 -20.35
CA TYR A 75 -17.16 -0.31 -20.93
C TYR A 75 -17.33 -1.44 -19.91
N GLY A 76 -17.05 -1.17 -18.66
CA GLY A 76 -17.21 -2.16 -17.60
C GLY A 76 -16.03 -3.11 -17.45
N ASN A 77 -14.93 -2.85 -18.14
CA ASN A 77 -13.75 -3.69 -18.00
C ASN A 77 -12.81 -3.12 -16.94
N LYS A 78 -12.08 -4.00 -16.27
CA LYS A 78 -11.11 -3.55 -15.30
C LYS A 78 -10.02 -2.73 -15.98
N LYS A 79 -9.70 -1.59 -15.40
CA LYS A 79 -8.61 -0.78 -15.95
C LYS A 79 -7.29 -1.52 -15.76
N PRO A 80 -6.42 -1.51 -16.78
CA PRO A 80 -5.12 -2.17 -16.63
C PRO A 80 -4.24 -1.38 -15.66
N GLY A 81 -3.42 -2.08 -14.95
CA GLY A 81 -2.47 -1.42 -14.06
C GLY A 81 -2.17 -2.21 -12.81
N ILE A 82 -1.45 -1.57 -11.91
CA ILE A 82 -1.04 -2.15 -10.64
C ILE A 82 -1.79 -1.43 -9.53
N GLY A 83 -2.45 -2.18 -8.68
CA GLY A 83 -3.23 -1.63 -7.59
C GLY A 83 -2.67 -2.01 -6.24
N VAL A 84 -2.88 -1.16 -5.27
CA VAL A 84 -2.37 -1.37 -3.92
C VAL A 84 -3.42 -2.10 -3.11
N VAL A 85 -3.10 -3.33 -2.67
CA VAL A 85 -4.03 -4.10 -1.84
C VAL A 85 -3.76 -3.86 -0.36
N THR A 86 -2.51 -3.58 0.02
CA THR A 86 -2.19 -3.23 1.40
C THR A 86 -1.23 -2.06 1.38
N GLY A 87 -1.57 -1.02 2.11
CA GLY A 87 -0.73 0.15 2.22
C GLY A 87 -1.20 1.32 1.37
N ASN A 88 -2.50 1.43 1.12
CA ASN A 88 -3.03 2.51 0.29
C ASN A 88 -2.66 3.89 0.84
N GLN A 89 -2.69 4.06 2.16
CA GLN A 89 -2.33 5.36 2.74
C GLN A 89 -0.85 5.65 2.57
N ARG A 90 0.00 4.63 2.65
CA ARG A 90 1.43 4.81 2.44
C ARG A 90 1.72 5.16 0.97
N ALA A 91 0.93 4.60 0.06
CA ALA A 91 1.06 4.95 -1.35
C ALA A 91 0.72 6.41 -1.58
N VAL A 92 -0.34 6.89 -0.94
CA VAL A 92 -0.73 8.28 -1.03
C VAL A 92 0.35 9.18 -0.40
N PHE A 93 0.89 8.76 0.74
CA PHE A 93 2.00 9.47 1.37
C PHE A 93 3.17 9.61 0.39
N ALA A 94 3.52 8.53 -0.29
CA ALA A 94 4.63 8.56 -1.23
C ALA A 94 4.38 9.55 -2.36
N ARG A 95 3.13 9.66 -2.82
CA ARG A 95 2.78 10.64 -3.84
C ARG A 95 2.94 12.06 -3.32
N VAL A 96 2.37 12.30 -2.15
CA VAL A 96 2.35 13.64 -1.57
C VAL A 96 3.77 14.13 -1.28
N GLU A 97 4.61 13.24 -0.80
CA GLU A 97 5.97 13.60 -0.44
C GLU A 97 6.93 13.59 -1.64
N GLY A 98 6.42 13.30 -2.82
CA GLY A 98 7.22 13.41 -4.03
C GLY A 98 8.21 12.29 -4.26
N TYR A 99 7.92 11.10 -3.77
CA TYR A 99 8.77 9.97 -4.05
C TYR A 99 8.61 9.53 -5.50
N ASP A 100 9.71 9.17 -6.12
CA ASP A 100 9.71 8.70 -7.50
C ASP A 100 9.43 7.21 -7.60
N ARG A 101 9.80 6.47 -6.56
CA ARG A 101 9.59 5.03 -6.51
C ARG A 101 9.28 4.61 -5.10
N VAL A 102 8.53 3.51 -4.98
CA VAL A 102 8.21 2.92 -3.68
C VAL A 102 8.35 1.42 -3.80
N GLU A 103 8.90 0.80 -2.76
CA GLU A 103 9.10 -0.65 -2.77
C GLU A 103 7.80 -1.38 -2.50
N CYS A 104 7.52 -2.38 -3.34
CA CYS A 104 6.30 -3.17 -3.26
C CYS A 104 6.61 -4.64 -3.52
N ILE A 105 5.73 -5.51 -3.06
CA ILE A 105 5.76 -6.92 -3.42
C ILE A 105 4.48 -7.22 -4.19
N PHE A 106 4.63 -7.87 -5.34
CA PHE A 106 3.47 -8.30 -6.13
C PHE A 106 2.91 -9.57 -5.49
N VAL A 107 1.62 -9.58 -5.20
CA VAL A 107 0.99 -10.68 -4.45
C VAL A 107 -0.31 -11.12 -5.09
N ASN A 108 -0.69 -12.37 -4.80
CA ASN A 108 -2.04 -12.85 -5.05
C ASN A 108 -2.81 -12.84 -3.73
N LYS A 109 -4.02 -13.38 -3.73
CA LYS A 109 -4.87 -13.36 -2.55
C LYS A 109 -4.23 -14.07 -1.37
N ASP A 110 -3.75 -15.27 -1.59
CA ASP A 110 -3.18 -16.04 -0.50
C ASP A 110 -1.92 -15.42 0.05
N GLU A 111 -1.08 -14.92 -0.82
CA GLU A 111 0.14 -14.23 -0.42
C GLU A 111 -0.17 -12.97 0.37
N THR A 112 -1.21 -12.27 -0.03
CA THR A 112 -1.62 -11.07 0.71
C THR A 112 -1.96 -11.41 2.15
N MET A 113 -2.69 -12.49 2.36
CA MET A 113 -3.08 -12.89 3.69
C MET A 113 -1.85 -13.30 4.52
N ILE A 114 -0.94 -14.01 3.90
CA ILE A 114 0.27 -14.47 4.58
C ILE A 114 1.13 -13.27 4.99
N TYR A 115 1.38 -12.36 4.05
CA TYR A 115 2.24 -11.20 4.34
C TYR A 115 1.60 -10.26 5.35
N ASN A 116 0.28 -10.03 5.24
CA ASN A 116 -0.39 -9.16 6.20
C ASN A 116 -0.26 -9.72 7.61
N LYS A 117 -0.40 -11.02 7.74
CA LYS A 117 -0.28 -11.65 9.04
C LYS A 117 1.15 -11.57 9.56
N GLU A 118 2.11 -11.85 8.70
CA GLU A 118 3.50 -11.83 9.11
C GLU A 118 3.95 -10.44 9.49
N PHE A 119 3.53 -9.44 8.72
CA PHE A 119 3.98 -8.08 8.93
C PHE A 119 3.20 -7.37 10.03
N HIS A 120 2.12 -7.96 10.53
CA HIS A 120 1.27 -7.32 11.53
C HIS A 120 0.86 -5.92 11.10
N MET A 121 0.44 -5.83 9.83
CA MET A 121 0.21 -4.53 9.22
C MET A 121 -0.73 -3.66 10.01
N LYS A 122 -1.81 -4.25 10.48
CA LYS A 122 -2.77 -3.51 11.23
C LYS A 122 -2.17 -2.85 12.45
N SER A 123 -1.48 -3.63 13.25
CA SER A 123 -0.98 -3.12 14.49
C SER A 123 0.18 -2.18 14.29
N ARG A 124 0.89 -2.30 13.16
CA ARG A 124 2.00 -1.42 12.92
C ARG A 124 1.55 -0.09 12.39
N ASP A 125 0.64 -0.11 11.43
CA ASP A 125 0.27 1.09 10.72
C ASP A 125 -0.80 1.87 11.45
N TYR A 126 -1.59 1.20 12.29
CA TYR A 126 -2.70 1.85 12.99
C TYR A 126 -2.63 1.47 14.46
N PRO A 127 -1.72 2.06 15.18
CA PRO A 127 -1.51 1.63 16.55
C PRO A 127 -2.72 1.80 17.46
N ASP A 128 -3.61 2.68 17.13
CA ASP A 128 -4.80 2.78 17.90
C ASP A 128 -5.88 1.87 17.58
N GLU A 129 -5.75 1.14 16.52
CA GLU A 129 -6.76 0.27 16.11
C GLU A 129 -6.82 -0.87 16.97
N LYS A 130 -7.78 -1.13 17.43
CA LYS A 130 -7.82 -2.27 18.19
C LYS A 130 -8.69 -3.19 17.66
N SER A 131 -8.62 -3.27 17.54
CA SER A 131 -9.42 -3.82 17.09
C SER A 131 -10.09 -4.41 16.86
N PRO A 132 -10.34 -4.67 17.03
CA PRO A 132 -10.97 -5.27 16.72
C PRO A 132 -11.90 -5.49 16.44
N LYS A 133 -12.09 -5.31 16.70
CA LYS A 133 -13.03 -5.46 16.53
C LYS A 133 -13.59 -5.24 15.61
N ASN A 134 -13.37 -4.95 15.47
CA ASN A 134 -13.84 -4.76 14.46
C ASN A 134 -13.90 -5.40 13.75
N THR A 135 -13.59 -5.85 14.17
CA THR A 135 -13.69 -6.38 13.48
C THR A 135 -14.35 -6.91 13.03
N GLY A 136 -14.59 -6.93 13.30
CA GLY A 136 -15.22 -7.31 12.87
C GLY A 136 -15.61 -7.52 11.99
N PRO A 137 -15.94 -7.71 11.79
CA PRO A 137 -16.09 -7.96 10.64
C PRO A 137 -15.92 -7.26 9.65
N GLY A 138 -16.00 -6.82 9.86
CA GLY A 138 -15.85 -6.16 9.01
C GLY A 138 -15.08 -5.66 8.75
N ASN A 139 -14.66 -5.52 9.32
CA ASN A 139 -14.00 -5.02 8.93
C ASN A 139 -13.20 -5.46 8.46
N VAL A 140 -13.05 -6.08 8.61
CA VAL A 140 -12.50 -6.47 8.05
C VAL A 140 -12.33 -6.52 7.17
N ASP A 141 -12.53 -6.52 7.16
CA ASP A 141 -12.43 -6.55 6.22
C ASP A 141 -12.15 -5.89 5.67
N HIS A 142 -11.84 -5.57 5.96
CA HIS A 142 -11.57 -4.90 5.35
C HIS A 142 -11.02 -4.83 4.64
N GLY A 143 -11.27 -5.04 4.95
CA GLY A 143 -10.79 -4.80 4.02
C GLY A 143 -9.57 -4.83 3.52
N TRP A 144 -9.13 -4.68 3.17
CA TRP A 144 -8.07 -4.66 2.60
C TRP A 144 -7.70 -4.19 1.59
#